data_e13cd71f30d2db2f4cc519cc769856d5
#
_entry.id   e13cd71f30d2db2f4cc519cc769856d5
#
_cell.length_a   1.000
_cell.length_b   1.000
_cell.length_c   1.000
_cell.angle_alpha   90.00
_cell.angle_beta   90.00
_cell.angle_gamma   90.00
#
_symmetry.space_group_name_H-M   'P 1'
#
loop_
_entity.id
_entity.type
_entity.pdbx_description
1 polymer ?
#
loop_
_entity_poly.entity_id
_entity_poly.type
_entity_poly.pdbx_seq_one_letter_code
_entity_poly.pdbx_strand_id
1 'polypeptide(L)'
;QVRRCPEPKTAGAEEQFTQVLDRMMSEHNNVQATIARGLQELHSAGDKRIRSVAGDDIIIHANSPFDFGQFLDRFYLSRVGMRVLVGQHIMLHHPQDGFIGIIQTECQPAFVCEHAISDAQQICEMSLGVAPAVKVEGATDMRLPYIPEHLHYIFFELLKNSMRAVVERFQAMQPEVQLSRDDLPPISVIFSEGAEDVTIKISDRGGGIPRSGMQRLWTYSFTTAGNTAHKIDELQTQQRKPLMAGFAHGL
;
A
#
# COMPACT_ATOMS: atom_id res chain seq x y z
N GLN A 1 -6.44 -16.46 -20.59
CA GLN A 1 -5.06 -16.82 -20.96
C GLN A 1 -4.60 -18.05 -20.19
N VAL A 2 -4.62 -18.09 -18.86
CA VAL A 2 -4.18 -19.24 -18.03
C VAL A 2 -4.88 -20.55 -18.40
N ARG A 3 -6.20 -20.52 -18.66
CA ARG A 3 -6.96 -21.72 -19.06
C ARG A 3 -6.57 -22.30 -20.42
N ARG A 4 -5.85 -21.57 -21.26
CA ARG A 4 -5.37 -22.01 -22.58
C ARG A 4 -3.90 -22.41 -22.55
N CYS A 5 -3.24 -22.27 -21.41
CA CYS A 5 -1.86 -22.68 -21.24
C CYS A 5 -1.79 -24.21 -21.11
N PRO A 6 -0.84 -24.89 -21.75
CA PRO A 6 -0.63 -26.31 -21.53
C PRO A 6 -0.29 -26.59 -20.07
N GLU A 7 -0.66 -27.74 -19.56
CA GLU A 7 -0.28 -28.18 -18.22
C GLU A 7 1.26 -28.22 -18.12
N PRO A 8 1.86 -27.57 -17.08
CA PRO A 8 3.32 -27.41 -16.98
C PRO A 8 4.00 -28.73 -16.55
N LYS A 9 3.99 -29.73 -17.43
CA LYS A 9 4.63 -31.05 -17.20
C LYS A 9 6.07 -31.12 -17.73
N THR A 10 6.50 -30.14 -18.49
CA THR A 10 7.86 -30.07 -19.06
C THR A 10 8.44 -28.69 -18.78
N ALA A 11 9.78 -28.58 -18.72
CA ALA A 11 10.46 -27.31 -18.47
C ALA A 11 10.02 -26.20 -19.46
N GLY A 12 9.85 -26.51 -20.74
CA GLY A 12 9.36 -25.54 -21.74
C GLY A 12 7.91 -25.11 -21.53
N ALA A 13 7.03 -26.00 -21.07
CA ALA A 13 5.65 -25.67 -20.74
C ALA A 13 5.57 -24.83 -19.44
N GLU A 14 6.44 -25.09 -18.48
CA GLU A 14 6.57 -24.36 -17.24
C GLU A 14 7.06 -22.92 -17.49
N GLU A 15 8.05 -22.75 -18.34
CA GLU A 15 8.54 -21.42 -18.76
C GLU A 15 7.42 -20.61 -19.45
N GLN A 16 6.68 -21.22 -20.37
CA GLN A 16 5.53 -20.56 -21.03
C GLN A 16 4.45 -20.18 -20.00
N PHE A 17 4.18 -21.04 -19.04
CA PHE A 17 3.22 -20.76 -17.96
C PHE A 17 3.68 -19.57 -17.11
N THR A 18 4.96 -19.52 -16.72
CA THR A 18 5.56 -18.41 -15.95
C THR A 18 5.46 -17.08 -16.72
N GLN A 19 5.74 -17.10 -18.04
CA GLN A 19 5.60 -15.90 -18.88
C GLN A 19 4.15 -15.40 -18.96
N VAL A 20 3.18 -16.32 -19.03
CA VAL A 20 1.75 -15.95 -19.01
C VAL A 20 1.37 -15.32 -17.66
N LEU A 21 1.87 -15.85 -16.55
CA LEU A 21 1.63 -15.31 -15.22
C LEU A 21 2.26 -13.91 -15.06
N ASP A 22 3.48 -13.70 -15.51
CA ASP A 22 4.16 -12.41 -15.46
C ASP A 22 3.40 -11.34 -16.25
N ARG A 23 2.99 -11.68 -17.48
CA ARG A 23 2.14 -10.78 -18.28
C ARG A 23 0.83 -10.45 -17.58
N MET A 24 0.16 -11.45 -17.00
CA MET A 24 -1.09 -11.24 -16.26
C MET A 24 -0.87 -10.31 -15.06
N MET A 25 0.23 -10.46 -14.33
CA MET A 25 0.58 -9.59 -13.21
C MET A 25 0.75 -8.14 -13.65
N SER A 26 1.44 -7.93 -14.77
CA SER A 26 1.69 -6.60 -15.34
C SER A 26 0.40 -5.93 -15.85
N GLU A 27 -0.43 -6.66 -16.60
CA GLU A 27 -1.69 -6.16 -17.13
C GLU A 27 -2.70 -5.75 -16.02
N HIS A 28 -2.62 -6.41 -14.85
CA HIS A 28 -3.53 -6.17 -13.74
C HIS A 28 -3.01 -5.16 -12.69
N ASN A 29 -1.92 -4.45 -12.95
CA ASN A 29 -1.36 -3.49 -11.99
C ASN A 29 -2.33 -2.35 -11.63
N ASN A 30 -3.08 -1.85 -12.60
CA ASN A 30 -3.95 -0.68 -12.43
C ASN A 30 -5.37 -1.01 -11.91
N VAL A 31 -5.67 -2.28 -11.63
CA VAL A 31 -7.02 -2.69 -11.22
C VAL A 31 -7.50 -1.98 -9.95
N GLN A 32 -6.62 -1.74 -8.97
CA GLN A 32 -6.98 -1.04 -7.73
C GLN A 32 -7.40 0.40 -8.00
N ALA A 33 -6.61 1.14 -8.79
CA ALA A 33 -6.92 2.52 -9.16
C ALA A 33 -8.21 2.61 -9.98
N THR A 34 -8.44 1.65 -10.87
CA THR A 34 -9.68 1.57 -11.68
C THR A 34 -10.91 1.34 -10.81
N ILE A 35 -10.83 0.43 -9.83
CA ILE A 35 -11.94 0.17 -8.90
C ILE A 35 -12.19 1.38 -8.01
N ALA A 36 -11.13 1.99 -7.45
CA ALA A 36 -11.26 3.19 -6.60
C ALA A 36 -11.96 4.33 -7.36
N ARG A 37 -11.56 4.58 -8.63
CA ARG A 37 -12.22 5.57 -9.49
C ARG A 37 -13.67 5.21 -9.75
N GLY A 38 -13.97 3.96 -10.11
CA GLY A 38 -15.34 3.52 -10.33
C GLY A 38 -16.24 3.68 -9.11
N LEU A 39 -15.72 3.44 -7.90
CA LEU A 39 -16.44 3.68 -6.65
C LEU A 39 -16.67 5.17 -6.39
N GLN A 40 -15.69 6.03 -6.65
CA GLN A 40 -15.84 7.49 -6.52
C GLN A 40 -16.90 8.01 -7.50
N GLU A 41 -16.87 7.56 -8.74
CA GLU A 41 -17.87 7.90 -9.75
C GLU A 41 -19.28 7.43 -9.34
N LEU A 42 -19.38 6.23 -8.76
CA LEU A 42 -20.63 5.67 -8.26
C LEU A 42 -21.21 6.52 -7.11
N HIS A 43 -20.36 6.89 -6.13
CA HIS A 43 -20.78 7.73 -5.00
C HIS A 43 -21.18 9.16 -5.44
N SER A 44 -20.50 9.70 -6.45
CA SER A 44 -20.76 11.07 -6.93
C SER A 44 -22.02 11.19 -7.78
N ALA A 45 -22.54 10.10 -8.29
CA ALA A 45 -23.49 10.13 -9.41
C ALA A 45 -24.95 9.89 -9.03
N GLY A 46 -25.25 9.57 -7.78
CA GLY A 46 -26.61 9.13 -7.43
C GLY A 46 -26.99 7.83 -8.14
N ASP A 47 -28.29 7.61 -8.36
CA ASP A 47 -28.76 6.43 -9.10
C ASP A 47 -28.19 6.39 -10.52
N LYS A 48 -27.37 5.39 -10.83
CA LYS A 48 -26.82 5.17 -12.17
C LYS A 48 -27.18 3.80 -12.72
N ARG A 49 -27.49 3.80 -14.00
CA ARG A 49 -27.55 2.57 -14.82
C ARG A 49 -26.15 2.19 -15.23
N ILE A 50 -25.70 1.00 -14.83
CA ILE A 50 -24.46 0.41 -15.29
C ILE A 50 -24.82 -0.70 -16.26
N ARG A 51 -24.28 -0.63 -17.48
CA ARG A 51 -24.45 -1.70 -18.46
C ARG A 51 -23.49 -2.84 -18.12
N SER A 52 -24.04 -4.03 -17.87
CA SER A 52 -23.20 -5.22 -17.64
C SER A 52 -22.48 -5.60 -18.94
N VAL A 53 -21.37 -6.36 -18.81
CA VAL A 53 -20.66 -6.98 -19.96
C VAL A 53 -21.58 -7.92 -20.75
N ALA A 54 -22.65 -8.41 -20.13
CA ALA A 54 -23.68 -9.23 -20.76
C ALA A 54 -24.77 -8.43 -21.48
N GLY A 55 -24.73 -7.08 -21.40
CA GLY A 55 -25.68 -6.21 -22.10
C GLY A 55 -26.92 -5.82 -21.29
N ASP A 56 -27.07 -6.35 -20.07
CA ASP A 56 -28.20 -6.02 -19.19
C ASP A 56 -27.94 -4.74 -18.42
N ASP A 57 -28.96 -3.88 -18.28
CA ASP A 57 -28.88 -2.68 -17.46
C ASP A 57 -28.99 -3.06 -15.97
N ILE A 58 -27.88 -2.99 -15.24
CA ILE A 58 -27.86 -3.11 -13.78
C ILE A 58 -28.08 -1.71 -13.20
N ILE A 59 -29.21 -1.49 -12.53
CA ILE A 59 -29.49 -0.27 -11.81
C ILE A 59 -28.91 -0.45 -10.40
N ILE A 60 -27.83 0.27 -10.10
CA ILE A 60 -27.32 0.37 -8.74
C ILE A 60 -27.88 1.64 -8.12
N HIS A 61 -28.80 1.49 -7.20
CA HIS A 61 -29.35 2.60 -6.42
C HIS A 61 -28.35 3.03 -5.35
N ALA A 62 -28.29 4.30 -5.02
CA ALA A 62 -27.49 4.82 -3.90
C ALA A 62 -27.82 4.13 -2.56
N ASN A 63 -29.05 3.60 -2.43
CA ASN A 63 -29.54 2.80 -1.31
C ASN A 63 -29.59 1.29 -1.62
N SER A 64 -28.76 0.81 -2.56
CA SER A 64 -28.72 -0.62 -2.88
C SER A 64 -28.36 -1.45 -1.63
N PRO A 65 -29.05 -2.59 -1.39
CA PRO A 65 -28.67 -3.52 -0.31
C PRO A 65 -27.32 -4.21 -0.60
N PHE A 66 -26.64 -3.86 -1.68
CA PHE A 66 -25.33 -4.41 -2.02
C PHE A 66 -24.26 -3.86 -1.07
N ASP A 67 -23.68 -4.73 -0.27
CA ASP A 67 -22.59 -4.39 0.63
C ASP A 67 -21.28 -4.29 -0.14
N PHE A 68 -20.95 -3.07 -0.58
CA PHE A 68 -19.69 -2.77 -1.27
C PHE A 68 -18.48 -3.06 -0.39
N GLY A 69 -18.59 -2.88 0.93
CA GLY A 69 -17.51 -3.17 1.86
C GLY A 69 -17.15 -4.67 1.82
N GLN A 70 -18.12 -5.53 2.00
CA GLN A 70 -17.92 -6.98 1.95
C GLN A 70 -17.44 -7.46 0.58
N PHE A 71 -17.94 -6.86 -0.50
CA PHE A 71 -17.47 -7.17 -1.84
C PHE A 71 -15.98 -6.81 -2.00
N LEU A 72 -15.59 -5.61 -1.58
CA LEU A 72 -14.20 -5.14 -1.68
C LEU A 72 -13.26 -5.97 -0.81
N ASP A 73 -13.68 -6.34 0.40
CA ASP A 73 -12.91 -7.22 1.27
C ASP A 73 -12.58 -8.54 0.58
N ARG A 74 -13.59 -9.20 0.03
CA ARG A 74 -13.40 -10.47 -0.70
C ARG A 74 -12.55 -10.30 -1.95
N PHE A 75 -12.80 -9.23 -2.69
CA PHE A 75 -12.05 -8.92 -3.91
C PHE A 75 -10.57 -8.67 -3.60
N TYR A 76 -10.26 -7.79 -2.65
CA TYR A 76 -8.87 -7.46 -2.31
C TYR A 76 -8.15 -8.62 -1.64
N LEU A 77 -8.82 -9.36 -0.76
CA LEU A 77 -8.23 -10.56 -0.15
C LEU A 77 -7.84 -11.60 -1.21
N SER A 78 -8.75 -11.90 -2.15
CA SER A 78 -8.47 -12.81 -3.26
C SER A 78 -7.35 -12.31 -4.16
N ARG A 79 -7.33 -10.98 -4.44
CA ARG A 79 -6.29 -10.37 -5.24
C ARG A 79 -4.92 -10.45 -4.57
N VAL A 80 -4.83 -10.13 -3.28
CA VAL A 80 -3.57 -10.24 -2.52
C VAL A 80 -3.08 -11.67 -2.53
N GLY A 81 -3.93 -12.65 -2.22
CA GLY A 81 -3.57 -14.06 -2.25
C GLY A 81 -3.05 -14.51 -3.62
N MET A 82 -3.75 -14.16 -4.70
CA MET A 82 -3.28 -14.48 -6.07
C MET A 82 -1.93 -13.83 -6.38
N ARG A 83 -1.73 -12.56 -6.01
CA ARG A 83 -0.46 -11.86 -6.29
C ARG A 83 0.70 -12.46 -5.52
N VAL A 84 0.49 -12.85 -4.26
CA VAL A 84 1.52 -13.54 -3.46
C VAL A 84 1.88 -14.88 -4.09
N LEU A 85 0.90 -15.71 -4.45
CA LEU A 85 1.16 -17.02 -5.04
C LEU A 85 1.85 -16.91 -6.40
N VAL A 86 1.37 -16.02 -7.26
CA VAL A 86 1.96 -15.81 -8.61
C VAL A 86 3.36 -15.18 -8.48
N GLY A 87 3.52 -14.18 -7.63
CA GLY A 87 4.84 -13.57 -7.36
C GLY A 87 5.84 -14.58 -6.82
N GLN A 88 5.43 -15.43 -5.87
CA GLN A 88 6.25 -16.51 -5.35
C GLN A 88 6.69 -17.49 -6.46
N HIS A 89 5.76 -17.90 -7.32
CA HIS A 89 6.06 -18.77 -8.44
C HIS A 89 7.09 -18.15 -9.40
N ILE A 90 6.86 -16.89 -9.82
CA ILE A 90 7.77 -16.20 -10.74
C ILE A 90 9.16 -16.08 -10.13
N MET A 91 9.26 -15.66 -8.85
CA MET A 91 10.55 -15.45 -8.20
C MET A 91 11.31 -16.74 -7.87
N LEU A 92 10.61 -17.87 -7.70
CA LEU A 92 11.27 -19.17 -7.59
C LEU A 92 11.97 -19.60 -8.89
N HIS A 93 11.52 -19.10 -10.05
CA HIS A 93 12.19 -19.30 -11.34
C HIS A 93 13.36 -18.32 -11.58
N HIS A 94 13.47 -17.28 -10.76
CA HIS A 94 14.56 -16.30 -10.78
C HIS A 94 15.23 -16.23 -9.40
N PRO A 95 15.98 -17.30 -8.99
CA PRO A 95 16.53 -17.36 -7.65
C PRO A 95 17.52 -16.23 -7.39
N GLN A 96 17.43 -15.65 -6.19
CA GLN A 96 18.33 -14.61 -5.69
C GLN A 96 18.94 -15.06 -4.36
N ASP A 97 20.20 -14.71 -4.12
CA ASP A 97 20.86 -15.04 -2.85
C ASP A 97 20.15 -14.35 -1.68
N GLY A 98 19.91 -15.09 -0.61
CA GLY A 98 19.20 -14.61 0.56
C GLY A 98 17.67 -14.55 0.41
N PHE A 99 17.11 -15.07 -0.70
CA PHE A 99 15.68 -15.14 -0.94
C PHE A 99 15.18 -16.56 -1.23
N ILE A 100 13.95 -16.82 -0.79
CA ILE A 100 13.15 -17.97 -1.21
C ILE A 100 11.89 -17.43 -1.90
N GLY A 101 11.94 -17.30 -3.22
CA GLY A 101 10.95 -16.57 -3.98
C GLY A 101 10.88 -15.09 -3.57
N ILE A 102 9.74 -14.62 -3.09
CA ILE A 102 9.57 -13.23 -2.62
C ILE A 102 9.96 -13.01 -1.16
N ILE A 103 10.34 -14.06 -0.44
CA ILE A 103 10.66 -14.00 0.99
C ILE A 103 12.18 -13.85 1.16
N GLN A 104 12.61 -12.74 1.75
CA GLN A 104 13.98 -12.55 2.19
C GLN A 104 14.18 -13.29 3.52
N THR A 105 15.15 -14.22 3.57
CA THR A 105 15.38 -15.08 4.74
C THR A 105 15.92 -14.33 5.95
N GLU A 106 16.71 -13.29 5.72
CA GLU A 106 17.35 -12.44 6.71
C GLU A 106 16.92 -10.97 6.52
N CYS A 107 15.60 -10.73 6.36
CA CYS A 107 15.08 -9.39 6.23
C CYS A 107 15.33 -8.58 7.51
N GLN A 108 15.93 -7.41 7.38
CA GLN A 108 16.17 -6.46 8.47
C GLN A 108 15.09 -5.36 8.41
N PRO A 109 14.07 -5.36 9.30
CA PRO A 109 12.97 -4.43 9.23
C PRO A 109 13.37 -2.96 9.35
N ALA A 110 14.41 -2.65 10.14
CA ALA A 110 14.89 -1.29 10.30
C ALA A 110 15.45 -0.73 8.99
N PHE A 111 16.20 -1.52 8.23
CA PHE A 111 16.71 -1.14 6.91
C PHE A 111 15.57 -0.86 5.93
N VAL A 112 14.55 -1.72 5.89
CA VAL A 112 13.36 -1.51 5.07
C VAL A 112 12.61 -0.24 5.50
N CYS A 113 12.54 0.03 6.82
CA CYS A 113 11.91 1.23 7.36
C CYS A 113 12.64 2.51 6.93
N GLU A 114 13.98 2.53 6.90
CA GLU A 114 14.77 3.68 6.45
C GLU A 114 14.45 4.08 5.01
N HIS A 115 14.30 3.12 4.11
CA HIS A 115 13.87 3.37 2.74
C HIS A 115 12.44 3.94 2.70
N ALA A 116 11.53 3.37 3.46
CA ALA A 116 10.15 3.86 3.55
C ALA A 116 10.06 5.27 4.16
N ILE A 117 10.94 5.62 5.12
CA ILE A 117 11.07 6.98 5.68
C ILE A 117 11.46 7.96 4.58
N SER A 118 12.49 7.64 3.79
CA SER A 118 12.95 8.50 2.70
C SER A 118 11.82 8.79 1.69
N ASP A 119 11.12 7.73 1.26
CA ASP A 119 10.03 7.85 0.30
C ASP A 119 8.85 8.65 0.87
N ALA A 120 8.47 8.40 2.13
CA ALA A 120 7.40 9.11 2.79
C ALA A 120 7.73 10.59 3.01
N GLN A 121 8.98 10.92 3.38
CA GLN A 121 9.44 12.29 3.51
C GLN A 121 9.40 13.03 2.19
N GLN A 122 9.88 12.42 1.11
CA GLN A 122 9.83 13.01 -0.23
C GLN A 122 8.39 13.37 -0.63
N ILE A 123 7.44 12.45 -0.46
CA ILE A 123 6.02 12.70 -0.78
C ILE A 123 5.44 13.81 0.10
N CYS A 124 5.78 13.81 1.39
CA CYS A 124 5.31 14.82 2.34
C CYS A 124 5.85 16.21 1.97
N GLU A 125 7.14 16.34 1.66
CA GLU A 125 7.77 17.58 1.22
C GLU A 125 7.17 18.11 -0.09
N MET A 126 6.93 17.23 -1.07
CA MET A 126 6.31 17.61 -2.35
C MET A 126 4.87 18.11 -2.19
N SER A 127 4.12 17.56 -1.23
CA SER A 127 2.69 17.85 -1.06
C SER A 127 2.39 18.93 -0.03
N LEU A 128 3.18 19.02 1.03
CA LEU A 128 2.97 19.91 2.18
C LEU A 128 4.10 20.92 2.39
N GLY A 129 5.19 20.83 1.60
CA GLY A 129 6.33 21.74 1.66
C GLY A 129 7.34 21.42 2.76
N VAL A 130 7.02 20.55 3.70
CA VAL A 130 7.88 20.18 4.84
C VAL A 130 7.56 18.76 5.31
N ALA A 131 8.57 18.05 5.83
CA ALA A 131 8.40 16.75 6.46
C ALA A 131 9.10 16.69 7.82
N PRO A 132 8.47 16.10 8.86
CA PRO A 132 9.09 15.92 10.17
C PRO A 132 10.25 14.93 10.11
N ALA A 133 11.17 15.04 11.07
CA ALA A 133 12.21 14.05 11.29
C ALA A 133 11.62 12.74 11.80
N VAL A 134 12.29 11.63 11.50
CA VAL A 134 11.94 10.32 12.06
C VAL A 134 13.13 9.79 12.86
N LYS A 135 12.87 9.29 14.06
CA LYS A 135 13.86 8.64 14.93
C LYS A 135 13.57 7.15 14.95
N VAL A 136 14.59 6.36 14.63
CA VAL A 136 14.53 4.90 14.63
C VAL A 136 15.36 4.41 15.82
N GLU A 137 14.76 3.60 16.69
CA GLU A 137 15.36 3.16 17.95
C GLU A 137 15.01 1.69 18.25
N GLY A 138 15.74 1.07 19.18
CA GLY A 138 15.50 -0.28 19.68
C GLY A 138 16.33 -1.36 18.98
N ALA A 139 15.77 -2.56 18.78
CA ALA A 139 16.44 -3.71 18.17
C ALA A 139 16.53 -3.57 16.63
N THR A 140 17.32 -2.62 16.16
CA THR A 140 17.44 -2.28 14.73
C THR A 140 18.23 -3.31 13.92
N ASP A 141 18.98 -4.18 14.56
CA ASP A 141 19.79 -5.24 13.96
C ASP A 141 19.05 -6.58 13.85
N MET A 142 17.83 -6.67 14.38
CA MET A 142 17.02 -7.90 14.29
C MET A 142 16.75 -8.30 12.85
N ARG A 143 16.66 -9.61 12.63
CA ARG A 143 16.42 -10.23 11.33
C ARG A 143 15.32 -11.28 11.43
N LEU A 144 14.47 -11.33 10.43
CA LEU A 144 13.39 -12.32 10.32
C LEU A 144 13.06 -12.62 8.86
N PRO A 145 12.57 -13.83 8.54
CA PRO A 145 12.07 -14.13 7.22
C PRO A 145 10.79 -13.30 6.95
N TYR A 146 10.83 -12.42 5.96
CA TYR A 146 9.67 -11.60 5.60
C TYR A 146 9.71 -11.18 4.13
N ILE A 147 8.61 -10.59 3.64
CA ILE A 147 8.53 -10.01 2.30
C ILE A 147 8.84 -8.51 2.40
N PRO A 148 10.05 -8.05 1.97
CA PRO A 148 10.49 -6.67 2.18
C PRO A 148 9.54 -5.63 1.61
N GLU A 149 8.96 -5.88 0.43
CA GLU A 149 8.05 -4.92 -0.22
C GLU A 149 6.74 -4.75 0.53
N HIS A 150 6.21 -5.81 1.14
CA HIS A 150 5.03 -5.70 1.98
C HIS A 150 5.33 -4.87 3.23
N LEU A 151 6.50 -5.10 3.83
CA LEU A 151 6.93 -4.36 5.01
C LEU A 151 7.18 -2.89 4.67
N HIS A 152 7.87 -2.62 3.55
CA HIS A 152 8.07 -1.26 3.03
C HIS A 152 6.73 -0.54 2.84
N TYR A 153 5.77 -1.20 2.21
CA TYR A 153 4.44 -0.60 1.98
C TYR A 153 3.72 -0.27 3.29
N ILE A 154 3.78 -1.16 4.27
CA ILE A 154 3.18 -0.92 5.60
C ILE A 154 3.82 0.31 6.26
N PHE A 155 5.16 0.37 6.31
CA PHE A 155 5.86 1.52 6.85
C PHE A 155 5.55 2.81 6.10
N PHE A 156 5.61 2.77 4.79
CA PHE A 156 5.36 3.92 3.94
C PHE A 156 3.96 4.53 4.19
N GLU A 157 2.91 3.72 4.20
CA GLU A 157 1.55 4.20 4.42
C GLU A 157 1.35 4.76 5.84
N LEU A 158 1.90 4.09 6.85
CA LEU A 158 1.80 4.56 8.24
C LEU A 158 2.61 5.85 8.46
N LEU A 159 3.85 5.92 7.98
CA LEU A 159 4.70 7.09 8.09
C LEU A 159 4.11 8.29 7.33
N LYS A 160 3.64 8.09 6.11
CA LYS A 160 2.96 9.13 5.34
C LYS A 160 1.76 9.72 6.09
N ASN A 161 0.92 8.86 6.69
CA ASN A 161 -0.22 9.29 7.49
C ASN A 161 0.23 10.07 8.75
N SER A 162 1.25 9.58 9.45
CA SER A 162 1.82 10.23 10.63
C SER A 162 2.44 11.60 10.30
N MET A 163 3.22 11.68 9.21
CA MET A 163 3.84 12.95 8.76
C MET A 163 2.77 13.97 8.41
N ARG A 164 1.77 13.57 7.62
CA ARG A 164 0.65 14.45 7.26
C ARG A 164 -0.06 14.97 8.50
N ALA A 165 -0.42 14.10 9.44
CA ALA A 165 -1.14 14.48 10.65
C ALA A 165 -0.35 15.47 11.51
N VAL A 166 0.98 15.30 11.60
CA VAL A 166 1.86 16.22 12.31
C VAL A 166 1.89 17.59 11.62
N VAL A 167 2.14 17.62 10.30
CA VAL A 167 2.24 18.89 9.55
C VAL A 167 0.91 19.64 9.59
N GLU A 168 -0.21 18.99 9.28
CA GLU A 168 -1.54 19.61 9.27
C GLU A 168 -1.90 20.21 10.64
N ARG A 169 -1.60 19.47 11.72
CA ARG A 169 -1.85 19.96 13.09
C ARG A 169 -1.02 21.21 13.44
N PHE A 170 0.27 21.19 13.16
CA PHE A 170 1.16 22.29 13.50
C PHE A 170 0.92 23.52 12.62
N GLN A 171 0.59 23.31 11.33
CA GLN A 171 0.17 24.39 10.44
C GLN A 171 -1.15 25.03 10.90
N ALA A 172 -2.10 24.24 11.40
CA ALA A 172 -3.34 24.78 11.96
C ALA A 172 -3.13 25.60 13.26
N MET A 173 -2.10 25.29 14.04
CA MET A 173 -1.72 26.08 15.23
C MET A 173 -1.03 27.37 14.87
N GLN A 174 -0.35 27.46 13.73
CA GLN A 174 0.46 28.59 13.29
C GLN A 174 0.20 28.87 11.79
N PRO A 175 -1.02 29.37 11.42
CA PRO A 175 -1.43 29.51 10.02
C PRO A 175 -0.56 30.48 9.20
N GLU A 176 0.00 31.51 9.86
CA GLU A 176 0.81 32.56 9.23
C GLU A 176 2.30 32.22 9.13
N VAL A 177 2.73 31.08 9.72
CA VAL A 177 4.14 30.69 9.76
C VAL A 177 4.40 29.60 8.72
N GLN A 178 5.43 29.82 7.93
CA GLN A 178 5.98 28.75 7.11
C GLN A 178 6.80 27.81 7.99
N LEU A 179 6.28 26.63 8.23
CA LEU A 179 6.93 25.64 9.08
C LEU A 179 8.24 25.14 8.45
N SER A 180 9.26 24.99 9.29
CA SER A 180 10.49 24.27 8.99
C SER A 180 10.47 22.87 9.62
N ARG A 181 11.42 22.02 9.25
CA ARG A 181 11.55 20.67 9.82
C ARG A 181 11.77 20.69 11.33
N ASP A 182 12.50 21.69 11.82
CA ASP A 182 12.86 21.82 13.25
C ASP A 182 11.68 22.29 14.11
N ASP A 183 10.66 22.89 13.50
CA ASP A 183 9.41 23.29 14.17
C ASP A 183 8.47 22.13 14.44
N LEU A 184 8.73 20.98 13.78
CA LEU A 184 7.88 19.80 13.85
C LEU A 184 8.44 18.77 14.84
N PRO A 185 7.59 18.19 15.70
CA PRO A 185 8.02 17.09 16.54
C PRO A 185 8.37 15.86 15.70
N PRO A 186 9.44 15.15 16.05
CA PRO A 186 9.82 13.94 15.32
C PRO A 186 8.81 12.82 15.52
N ILE A 187 8.69 11.98 14.48
CA ILE A 187 8.01 10.68 14.57
C ILE A 187 9.01 9.68 15.15
N SER A 188 8.56 8.83 16.06
CA SER A 188 9.40 7.78 16.66
C SER A 188 8.97 6.42 16.14
N VAL A 189 9.93 5.63 15.66
CA VAL A 189 9.78 4.21 15.29
C VAL A 189 10.64 3.38 16.22
N ILE A 190 10.02 2.49 16.99
CA ILE A 190 10.71 1.65 17.97
C ILE A 190 10.56 0.20 17.56
N PHE A 191 11.68 -0.49 17.42
CA PHE A 191 11.75 -1.92 17.16
C PHE A 191 12.00 -2.67 18.46
N SER A 192 11.21 -3.70 18.73
CA SER A 192 11.34 -4.55 19.91
C SER A 192 11.24 -6.01 19.51
N GLU A 193 12.22 -6.78 19.88
CA GLU A 193 12.30 -8.22 19.67
C GLU A 193 11.88 -8.92 20.95
N GLY A 194 10.84 -9.74 20.88
CA GLY A 194 10.38 -10.62 21.93
C GLY A 194 10.91 -12.04 21.74
N ALA A 195 10.52 -12.95 22.62
CA ALA A 195 10.93 -14.36 22.51
C ALA A 195 10.22 -15.09 21.34
N GLU A 196 9.02 -14.69 20.99
CA GLU A 196 8.18 -15.35 19.98
C GLU A 196 7.64 -14.36 18.92
N ASP A 197 7.73 -13.04 19.17
CA ASP A 197 7.17 -12.01 18.32
C ASP A 197 8.13 -10.82 18.14
N VAL A 198 7.81 -10.02 17.13
CA VAL A 198 8.45 -8.74 16.87
C VAL A 198 7.41 -7.64 16.90
N THR A 199 7.64 -6.61 17.67
CA THR A 199 6.78 -5.44 17.76
C THR A 199 7.46 -4.23 17.16
N ILE A 200 6.75 -3.53 16.25
CA ILE A 200 7.21 -2.28 15.67
C ILE A 200 6.20 -1.20 16.02
N LYS A 201 6.62 -0.19 16.78
CA LYS A 201 5.76 0.89 17.23
C LYS A 201 6.11 2.17 16.47
N ILE A 202 5.12 2.76 15.78
CA ILE A 202 5.21 4.07 15.16
C ILE A 202 4.38 5.05 16.00
N SER A 203 4.99 6.16 16.43
CA SER A 203 4.34 7.16 17.28
C SER A 203 4.55 8.56 16.71
N ASP A 204 3.46 9.28 16.58
CA ASP A 204 3.44 10.68 16.12
C ASP A 204 2.79 11.61 17.16
N ARG A 205 2.84 12.90 16.89
CA ARG A 205 2.16 13.95 17.66
C ARG A 205 1.13 14.70 16.82
N GLY A 206 0.53 14.02 15.85
CA GLY A 206 -0.48 14.56 14.93
C GLY A 206 -1.88 14.78 15.54
N GLY A 207 -2.06 14.44 16.82
CA GLY A 207 -3.32 14.67 17.53
C GLY A 207 -4.21 13.45 17.66
N GLY A 208 -3.86 12.35 16.97
CA GLY A 208 -4.57 11.09 17.05
C GLY A 208 -5.91 11.10 16.31
N ILE A 209 -6.65 10.00 16.45
CA ILE A 209 -7.94 9.78 15.82
C ILE A 209 -9.02 9.78 16.89
N PRO A 210 -10.09 10.59 16.76
CA PRO A 210 -11.19 10.60 17.72
C PRO A 210 -11.82 9.20 17.85
N ARG A 211 -12.27 8.84 19.07
CA ARG A 211 -12.90 7.54 19.32
C ARG A 211 -14.10 7.27 18.40
N SER A 212 -14.85 8.29 18.05
CA SER A 212 -15.98 8.20 17.11
C SER A 212 -15.55 7.83 15.68
N GLY A 213 -14.30 8.08 15.32
CA GLY A 213 -13.71 7.72 14.02
C GLY A 213 -13.12 6.31 13.97
N MET A 214 -12.81 5.70 15.13
CA MET A 214 -12.07 4.44 15.19
C MET A 214 -12.76 3.27 14.46
N GLN A 215 -14.07 3.15 14.55
CA GLN A 215 -14.82 2.09 13.86
C GLN A 215 -14.81 2.27 12.33
N ARG A 216 -14.66 3.51 11.87
CA ARG A 216 -14.68 3.86 10.45
C ARG A 216 -13.30 3.76 9.77
N LEU A 217 -12.23 3.62 10.54
CA LEU A 217 -10.85 3.50 10.01
C LEU A 217 -10.68 2.34 9.03
N TRP A 218 -11.44 1.28 9.24
CA TRP A 218 -11.37 0.05 8.44
C TRP A 218 -12.42 0.02 7.32
N THR A 219 -13.14 1.13 7.10
CA THR A 219 -14.10 1.21 5.99
C THR A 219 -13.44 1.85 4.76
N TYR A 220 -13.79 1.33 3.59
CA TYR A 220 -13.33 1.89 2.34
C TYR A 220 -13.81 3.33 2.16
N SER A 221 -13.00 4.16 1.53
CA SER A 221 -13.30 5.58 1.29
C SER A 221 -13.40 6.46 2.54
N PHE A 222 -13.09 5.94 3.74
CA PHE A 222 -12.98 6.79 4.91
C PHE A 222 -11.64 7.51 4.92
N THR A 223 -11.67 8.82 4.90
CA THR A 223 -10.50 9.68 5.11
C THR A 223 -10.86 10.83 6.02
N THR A 224 -9.96 11.17 6.93
CA THR A 224 -10.03 12.40 7.74
C THR A 224 -9.29 13.56 7.07
N ALA A 225 -8.60 13.28 5.96
CA ALA A 225 -7.87 14.28 5.21
C ALA A 225 -8.82 15.04 4.28
N GLY A 226 -8.73 16.37 4.33
CA GLY A 226 -9.41 17.26 3.39
C GLY A 226 -8.82 17.14 1.96
N ASN A 227 -8.94 18.20 1.15
CA ASN A 227 -8.45 18.25 -0.25
C ASN A 227 -6.98 17.86 -0.44
N THR A 228 -6.18 17.85 0.62
CA THR A 228 -4.76 17.48 0.60
C THR A 228 -4.54 15.99 0.33
N ALA A 229 -5.49 15.12 0.75
CA ALA A 229 -5.38 13.68 0.49
C ALA A 229 -5.38 13.35 -1.02
N HIS A 230 -6.20 14.05 -1.80
CA HIS A 230 -6.25 13.87 -3.25
C HIS A 230 -4.92 14.18 -3.93
N LYS A 231 -4.22 15.24 -3.52
CA LYS A 231 -2.90 15.59 -4.08
C LYS A 231 -1.84 14.54 -3.77
N ILE A 232 -1.86 14.01 -2.55
CA ILE A 232 -0.90 12.99 -2.13
C ILE A 232 -1.13 11.68 -2.90
N ASP A 233 -2.38 11.26 -3.06
CA ASP A 233 -2.73 10.04 -3.80
C ASP A 233 -2.46 10.17 -5.31
N GLU A 234 -2.64 11.35 -5.91
CA GLU A 234 -2.29 11.62 -7.31
C GLU A 234 -0.77 11.53 -7.53
N LEU A 235 0.04 12.12 -6.64
CA LEU A 235 1.51 12.06 -6.70
C LEU A 235 2.00 10.61 -6.54
N GLN A 236 1.41 9.85 -5.64
CA GLN A 236 1.71 8.42 -5.49
C GLN A 236 1.39 7.60 -6.74
N THR A 237 0.26 7.89 -7.40
CA THR A 237 -0.13 7.18 -8.62
C THR A 237 0.86 7.43 -9.75
N GLN A 238 1.47 8.62 -9.80
CA GLN A 238 2.51 8.97 -10.77
C GLN A 238 3.88 8.32 -10.46
N GLN A 239 4.20 8.11 -9.19
CA GLN A 239 5.48 7.54 -8.75
C GLN A 239 5.45 6.03 -8.50
N ARG A 240 4.27 5.43 -8.39
CA ARG A 240 4.16 3.99 -8.16
C ARG A 240 4.75 3.20 -9.33
N LYS A 241 5.96 2.72 -9.17
CA LYS A 241 6.31 1.39 -9.69
C LYS A 241 5.29 0.42 -9.07
N PRO A 242 4.65 -0.44 -9.87
CA PRO A 242 3.68 -1.40 -9.33
C PRO A 242 4.36 -2.21 -8.23
N LEU A 243 3.70 -2.38 -7.09
CA LEU A 243 4.19 -3.04 -5.86
C LEU A 243 4.76 -4.47 -6.07
N MET A 244 4.73 -4.98 -7.28
CA MET A 244 5.24 -6.28 -7.70
C MET A 244 6.00 -6.21 -9.04
N ALA A 245 6.25 -5.05 -9.61
CA ALA A 245 7.11 -4.92 -10.80
C ALA A 245 8.59 -4.64 -10.44
N GLY A 246 8.88 -4.40 -9.16
CA GLY A 246 10.23 -4.13 -8.66
C GLY A 246 11.15 -5.34 -8.57
N PHE A 247 10.62 -6.57 -8.73
CA PHE A 247 11.44 -7.78 -8.63
C PHE A 247 12.32 -8.05 -9.86
N ALA A 248 12.10 -7.37 -10.98
CA ALA A 248 12.79 -7.70 -12.23
C ALA A 248 13.92 -6.73 -12.65
N HIS A 249 14.11 -5.61 -11.96
CA HIS A 249 15.17 -4.67 -12.32
C HIS A 249 15.90 -4.18 -11.08
N GLY A 250 17.06 -4.74 -10.94
CA GLY A 250 18.19 -4.50 -10.12
C GLY A 250 18.29 -3.22 -9.29
N LEU A 251 18.85 -3.42 -8.16
CA LEU A 251 19.73 -2.48 -7.49
C LEU A 251 20.75 -1.87 -8.48
#